data_4a0147834cb97decc24691af4dbc59f6
#
_entry.id   4a0147834cb97decc24691af4dbc59f6
#
_cell.length_a   1.000
_cell.length_b   1.000
_cell.length_c   1.000
_cell.angle_alpha   90.00
_cell.angle_beta   90.00
_cell.angle_gamma   90.00
#
_symmetry.space_group_name_H-M   'P 1'
#
loop_
_entity.id
_entity.type
_entity.pdbx_description
1 polymer ?
#
loop_
_entity_poly.entity_id
_entity_poly.type
_entity_poly.pdbx_seq_one_letter_code
_entity_poly.pdbx_strand_id
1 'polypeptide(L)'
;MVIKVAVIVVFCLLFWAGCYVGTGTDQKNMKGFRSYPIKVQELVRRNEELSKLAPKKVSIPFTILLNIVMFVVIFGIIGVILKFTVGFSSFAEILIYFLIFGEVLNLFDLVVIDLLWWRNTKRIRFSFIPEKQFYQNPKQHVDSFLRGILVFAIVAAVVSTLMFII
;
A
#
# COMPACT_ATOMS: atom_id res chain seq x y z
N MET A 1 6.56 -24.85 0.26
CA MET A 1 7.37 -23.61 0.38
C MET A 1 7.35 -22.77 -0.88
N VAL A 2 7.69 -23.30 -2.06
CA VAL A 2 7.78 -22.55 -3.33
C VAL A 2 6.49 -21.79 -3.68
N ILE A 3 5.32 -22.42 -3.59
CA ILE A 3 4.03 -21.78 -3.89
C ILE A 3 3.75 -20.59 -2.96
N LYS A 4 4.03 -20.74 -1.66
CA LYS A 4 3.84 -19.66 -0.67
C LYS A 4 4.69 -18.42 -0.99
N VAL A 5 5.94 -18.63 -1.43
CA VAL A 5 6.83 -17.52 -1.87
C VAL A 5 6.35 -16.93 -3.20
N ALA A 6 5.96 -17.77 -4.16
CA ALA A 6 5.45 -17.30 -5.45
C ALA A 6 4.22 -16.39 -5.29
N VAL A 7 3.32 -16.71 -4.36
CA VAL A 7 2.14 -15.86 -4.07
C VAL A 7 2.57 -14.48 -3.60
N ILE A 8 3.56 -14.35 -2.72
CA ILE A 8 4.08 -13.04 -2.25
C ILE A 8 4.62 -12.24 -3.44
N VAL A 9 5.47 -12.87 -4.27
CA VAL A 9 6.08 -12.21 -5.43
C VAL A 9 5.03 -11.73 -6.43
N VAL A 10 4.09 -12.61 -6.79
CA VAL A 10 2.99 -12.27 -7.71
C VAL A 10 2.15 -11.12 -7.15
N PHE A 11 1.86 -11.15 -5.84
CA PHE A 11 1.10 -10.08 -5.21
C PHE A 11 1.83 -8.73 -5.22
N CYS A 12 3.14 -8.72 -4.96
CA CYS A 12 3.96 -7.50 -5.08
C CYS A 12 3.92 -6.93 -6.49
N LEU A 13 4.01 -7.78 -7.52
CA LEU A 13 3.93 -7.35 -8.92
C LEU A 13 2.53 -6.82 -9.28
N LEU A 14 1.46 -7.47 -8.83
CA LEU A 14 0.09 -7.01 -9.02
C LEU A 14 -0.16 -5.67 -8.29
N PHE A 15 0.40 -5.52 -7.09
CA PHE A 15 0.31 -4.27 -6.33
C PHE A 15 1.00 -3.12 -7.07
N TRP A 16 2.22 -3.34 -7.59
CA TRP A 16 2.92 -2.37 -8.43
C TRP A 16 2.14 -2.04 -9.71
N ALA A 17 1.58 -3.06 -10.39
CA ALA A 17 0.75 -2.85 -11.58
C ALA A 17 -0.49 -1.99 -11.26
N GLY A 18 -1.13 -2.22 -10.10
CA GLY A 18 -2.22 -1.38 -9.59
C GLY A 18 -1.80 0.08 -9.39
N CYS A 19 -0.64 0.32 -8.79
CA CYS A 19 -0.07 1.66 -8.64
C CYS A 19 0.22 2.32 -10.00
N TYR A 20 0.74 1.55 -10.95
CA TYR A 20 0.99 2.03 -12.31
C TYR A 20 -0.30 2.44 -13.03
N VAL A 21 -1.34 1.61 -13.00
CA VAL A 21 -2.64 1.89 -13.63
C VAL A 21 -3.37 3.03 -12.90
N GLY A 22 -3.20 3.13 -11.59
CA GLY A 22 -3.80 4.16 -10.72
C GLY A 22 -3.20 5.55 -10.86
N THR A 23 -2.15 5.74 -11.70
CA THR A 23 -1.45 7.00 -11.91
C THR A 23 -1.42 7.41 -13.38
N GLY A 24 -0.90 8.59 -13.70
CA GLY A 24 -0.63 9.05 -15.07
C GLY A 24 -1.54 10.16 -15.59
N THR A 25 -2.55 10.56 -14.82
CA THR A 25 -3.36 11.78 -15.07
C THR A 25 -3.60 12.50 -13.74
N ASP A 26 -3.85 13.79 -13.76
CA ASP A 26 -4.10 14.58 -12.55
C ASP A 26 -5.26 13.99 -11.73
N GLN A 27 -6.33 13.55 -12.37
CA GLN A 27 -7.47 12.94 -11.71
C GLN A 27 -7.11 11.61 -11.01
N LYS A 28 -6.30 10.76 -11.65
CA LYS A 28 -5.82 9.51 -11.05
C LYS A 28 -4.86 9.81 -9.90
N ASN A 29 -3.91 10.72 -10.12
CA ASN A 29 -2.92 11.14 -9.14
C ASN A 29 -3.58 11.73 -7.88
N MET A 30 -4.72 12.41 -8.04
CA MET A 30 -5.48 12.96 -6.93
C MET A 30 -6.01 11.89 -5.96
N LYS A 31 -6.22 10.65 -6.40
CA LYS A 31 -6.63 9.54 -5.50
C LYS A 31 -5.56 9.24 -4.46
N GLY A 32 -4.27 9.34 -4.85
CA GLY A 32 -3.11 9.18 -3.96
C GLY A 32 -2.63 10.47 -3.28
N PHE A 33 -3.43 11.53 -3.28
CA PHE A 33 -3.03 12.88 -2.88
C PHE A 33 -2.29 12.98 -1.54
N ARG A 34 -2.63 12.13 -0.59
CA ARG A 34 -2.02 12.13 0.77
C ARG A 34 -0.60 11.60 0.80
N SER A 35 -0.21 10.78 -0.16
CA SER A 35 1.15 10.23 -0.28
C SER A 35 2.13 11.26 -0.82
N TYR A 36 1.64 12.38 -1.38
CA TYR A 36 2.50 13.43 -1.92
C TYR A 36 3.17 14.25 -0.81
N PRO A 37 4.40 14.76 -1.07
CA PRO A 37 5.06 15.70 -0.18
C PRO A 37 4.17 16.91 0.15
N ILE A 38 4.28 17.42 1.38
CA ILE A 38 3.43 18.52 1.88
C ILE A 38 3.45 19.71 0.93
N LYS A 39 4.63 20.05 0.38
CA LYS A 39 4.77 21.16 -0.56
C LYS A 39 3.93 20.97 -1.84
N VAL A 40 3.86 19.75 -2.37
CA VAL A 40 2.99 19.43 -3.52
C VAL A 40 1.53 19.57 -3.13
N GLN A 41 1.15 19.06 -1.95
CA GLN A 41 -0.22 19.19 -1.46
C GLN A 41 -0.65 20.66 -1.28
N GLU A 42 0.25 21.53 -0.82
CA GLU A 42 -0.01 22.97 -0.70
C GLU A 42 -0.19 23.63 -2.06
N LEU A 43 0.69 23.35 -3.03
CA LEU A 43 0.59 23.87 -4.39
C LEU A 43 -0.72 23.46 -5.07
N VAL A 44 -1.10 22.18 -4.96
CA VAL A 44 -2.38 21.67 -5.48
C VAL A 44 -3.57 22.42 -4.84
N ARG A 45 -3.54 22.64 -3.53
CA ARG A 45 -4.65 23.36 -2.83
C ARG A 45 -4.75 24.83 -3.21
N ARG A 46 -3.68 25.45 -3.69
CA ARG A 46 -3.66 26.83 -4.19
C ARG A 46 -4.17 26.97 -5.63
N ASN A 47 -4.17 25.85 -6.38
CA ASN A 47 -4.69 25.83 -7.74
C ASN A 47 -6.23 25.69 -7.72
N GLU A 48 -6.96 26.61 -8.36
CA GLU A 48 -8.42 26.67 -8.32
C GLU A 48 -9.11 25.42 -8.88
N GLU A 49 -8.56 24.82 -9.94
CA GLU A 49 -9.13 23.63 -10.57
C GLU A 49 -8.79 22.36 -9.79
N LEU A 50 -7.51 22.16 -9.45
CA LEU A 50 -7.06 20.98 -8.74
C LEU A 50 -7.58 20.91 -7.29
N SER A 51 -7.76 22.07 -6.64
CA SER A 51 -8.29 22.13 -5.28
C SER A 51 -9.71 21.55 -5.17
N LYS A 52 -10.53 21.69 -6.21
CA LYS A 52 -11.88 21.10 -6.28
C LYS A 52 -11.85 19.56 -6.33
N LEU A 53 -10.78 18.99 -6.86
CA LEU A 53 -10.57 17.55 -6.93
C LEU A 53 -9.88 16.98 -5.68
N ALA A 54 -9.32 17.85 -4.83
CA ALA A 54 -8.58 17.40 -3.65
C ALA A 54 -9.51 16.68 -2.66
N PRO A 55 -9.14 15.48 -2.19
CA PRO A 55 -9.97 14.72 -1.28
C PRO A 55 -10.14 15.45 0.05
N LYS A 56 -11.34 15.33 0.65
CA LYS A 56 -11.61 15.85 1.99
C LYS A 56 -10.61 15.22 3.00
N LYS A 57 -10.26 16.00 4.03
CA LYS A 57 -9.44 15.48 5.12
C LYS A 57 -10.19 14.35 5.82
N VAL A 58 -9.58 13.18 5.84
CA VAL A 58 -10.04 12.02 6.62
C VAL A 58 -9.06 11.81 7.76
N SER A 59 -9.54 11.43 8.92
CA SER A 59 -8.67 11.20 10.08
C SER A 59 -7.69 10.04 9.83
N ILE A 60 -6.49 10.14 10.40
CA ILE A 60 -5.47 9.09 10.28
C ILE A 60 -5.98 7.76 10.85
N PRO A 61 -6.61 7.70 12.05
CA PRO A 61 -7.13 6.44 12.59
C PRO A 61 -8.14 5.76 11.67
N PHE A 62 -9.03 6.53 11.05
CA PHE A 62 -10.01 5.96 10.10
C PHE A 62 -9.35 5.40 8.85
N THR A 63 -8.30 6.07 8.34
CA THR A 63 -7.52 5.54 7.21
C THR A 63 -6.80 4.24 7.56
N ILE A 64 -6.22 4.15 8.77
CA ILE A 64 -5.58 2.93 9.26
C ILE A 64 -6.59 1.80 9.36
N LEU A 65 -7.77 2.06 9.94
CA LEU A 65 -8.84 1.07 10.05
C LEU A 65 -9.28 0.54 8.69
N LEU A 66 -9.48 1.42 7.70
CA LEU A 66 -9.82 1.01 6.33
C LEU A 66 -8.74 0.14 5.71
N ASN A 67 -7.47 0.46 5.90
CA ASN A 67 -6.35 -0.35 5.41
C ASN A 67 -6.33 -1.73 6.06
N ILE A 68 -6.53 -1.81 7.39
CA ILE A 68 -6.61 -3.10 8.10
C ILE A 68 -7.74 -3.94 7.51
N VAL A 69 -8.96 -3.40 7.41
CA VAL A 69 -10.11 -4.13 6.86
C VAL A 69 -9.84 -4.61 5.45
N MET A 70 -9.32 -3.74 4.58
CA MET A 70 -8.98 -4.09 3.20
C MET A 70 -7.98 -5.25 3.13
N PHE A 71 -6.88 -5.17 3.88
CA PHE A 71 -5.86 -6.21 3.86
C PHE A 71 -6.31 -7.50 4.56
N VAL A 72 -7.14 -7.43 5.60
CA VAL A 72 -7.76 -8.62 6.21
C VAL A 72 -8.60 -9.37 5.19
N VAL A 73 -9.40 -8.66 4.37
CA VAL A 73 -10.21 -9.30 3.31
C VAL A 73 -9.30 -9.93 2.26
N ILE A 74 -8.31 -9.19 1.74
CA ILE A 74 -7.42 -9.68 0.70
C ILE A 74 -6.59 -10.87 1.18
N PHE A 75 -5.93 -10.74 2.35
CA PHE A 75 -5.11 -11.81 2.90
C PHE A 75 -5.96 -13.00 3.37
N GLY A 76 -7.20 -12.74 3.82
CA GLY A 76 -8.18 -13.79 4.13
C GLY A 76 -8.51 -14.65 2.92
N ILE A 77 -8.81 -14.03 1.78
CA ILE A 77 -9.06 -14.77 0.52
C ILE A 77 -7.84 -15.60 0.12
N ILE A 78 -6.64 -14.98 0.15
CA ILE A 78 -5.38 -15.70 -0.16
C ILE A 78 -5.16 -16.83 0.84
N GLY A 79 -5.44 -16.60 2.13
CA GLY A 79 -5.32 -17.59 3.20
C GLY A 79 -6.20 -18.80 2.98
N VAL A 80 -7.47 -18.59 2.62
CA VAL A 80 -8.39 -19.68 2.28
C VAL A 80 -7.86 -20.49 1.11
N ILE A 81 -7.45 -19.83 0.03
CA ILE A 81 -6.89 -20.53 -1.15
C ILE A 81 -5.66 -21.35 -0.75
N LEU A 82 -4.72 -20.77 -0.01
CA LEU A 82 -3.50 -21.47 0.41
C LEU A 82 -3.78 -22.61 1.38
N LYS A 83 -4.74 -22.47 2.27
CA LYS A 83 -5.12 -23.53 3.21
C LYS A 83 -5.60 -24.78 2.47
N PHE A 84 -6.44 -24.63 1.44
CA PHE A 84 -6.99 -25.74 0.68
C PHE A 84 -6.06 -26.27 -0.41
N THR A 85 -5.05 -25.50 -0.87
CA THR A 85 -4.16 -25.93 -1.95
C THR A 85 -2.81 -26.46 -1.45
N VAL A 86 -2.23 -25.83 -0.44
CA VAL A 86 -0.87 -26.12 0.07
C VAL A 86 -0.90 -26.61 1.51
N GLY A 87 -1.91 -26.18 2.29
CA GLY A 87 -2.05 -26.46 3.70
C GLY A 87 -1.15 -25.63 4.61
N PHE A 88 -1.54 -25.60 5.88
CA PHE A 88 -0.76 -25.07 6.99
C PHE A 88 -0.82 -26.06 8.14
N SER A 89 0.31 -26.29 8.82
CA SER A 89 0.43 -27.31 9.87
C SER A 89 0.06 -26.77 11.24
N SER A 90 0.13 -25.45 11.47
CA SER A 90 -0.10 -24.85 12.76
C SER A 90 -0.50 -23.38 12.66
N PHE A 91 -1.10 -22.84 13.74
CA PHE A 91 -1.36 -21.40 13.88
C PHE A 91 -0.09 -20.57 13.74
N ALA A 92 1.02 -21.00 14.32
CA ALA A 92 2.29 -20.30 14.23
C ALA A 92 2.79 -20.18 12.80
N GLU A 93 2.63 -21.25 11.99
CA GLU A 93 3.00 -21.22 10.57
C GLU A 93 2.17 -20.19 9.79
N ILE A 94 0.86 -20.15 10.04
CA ILE A 94 -0.03 -19.17 9.40
C ILE A 94 0.38 -17.75 9.79
N LEU A 95 0.58 -17.50 11.08
CA LEU A 95 0.94 -16.19 11.61
C LEU A 95 2.28 -15.70 11.04
N ILE A 96 3.30 -16.52 11.06
CA ILE A 96 4.63 -16.16 10.51
C ILE A 96 4.53 -15.91 9.00
N TYR A 97 3.78 -16.73 8.28
CA TYR A 97 3.60 -16.54 6.85
C TYR A 97 2.96 -15.19 6.50
N PHE A 98 1.83 -14.84 7.14
CA PHE A 98 1.14 -13.59 6.86
C PHE A 98 1.89 -12.37 7.39
N LEU A 99 2.63 -12.51 8.48
CA LEU A 99 3.53 -11.46 8.96
C LEU A 99 4.64 -11.18 7.93
N ILE A 100 5.33 -12.22 7.46
CA ILE A 100 6.37 -12.07 6.42
C ILE A 100 5.75 -11.51 5.14
N PHE A 101 4.58 -12.00 4.72
CA PHE A 101 3.91 -11.51 3.53
C PHE A 101 3.61 -10.01 3.63
N GLY A 102 3.02 -9.56 4.73
CA GLY A 102 2.70 -8.16 4.96
C GLY A 102 3.95 -7.27 4.99
N GLU A 103 5.00 -7.70 5.71
CA GLU A 103 6.22 -6.90 5.82
C GLU A 103 7.03 -6.87 4.52
N VAL A 104 7.05 -7.95 3.76
CA VAL A 104 7.67 -7.96 2.42
C VAL A 104 6.92 -7.01 1.47
N LEU A 105 5.59 -7.03 1.49
CA LEU A 105 4.79 -6.10 0.70
C LEU A 105 5.02 -4.65 1.11
N ASN A 106 5.05 -4.36 2.41
CA ASN A 106 5.31 -3.04 2.98
C ASN A 106 6.70 -2.52 2.59
N LEU A 107 7.71 -3.37 2.69
CA LEU A 107 9.08 -3.03 2.29
C LEU A 107 9.19 -2.85 0.76
N PHE A 108 8.51 -3.69 -0.02
CA PHE A 108 8.47 -3.57 -1.48
C PHE A 108 7.80 -2.25 -1.90
N ASP A 109 6.69 -1.87 -1.24
CA ASP A 109 6.03 -0.59 -1.47
C ASP A 109 7.00 0.58 -1.21
N LEU A 110 7.63 0.63 -0.04
CA LEU A 110 8.60 1.68 0.26
C LEU A 110 9.77 1.71 -0.73
N VAL A 111 10.47 0.59 -0.92
CA VAL A 111 11.74 0.59 -1.65
C VAL A 111 11.51 0.66 -3.16
N VAL A 112 10.69 -0.24 -3.70
CA VAL A 112 10.52 -0.38 -5.16
C VAL A 112 9.53 0.64 -5.69
N ILE A 113 8.36 0.75 -5.04
CA ILE A 113 7.31 1.63 -5.54
C ILE A 113 7.62 3.08 -5.20
N ASP A 114 7.81 3.41 -3.92
CA ASP A 114 7.91 4.79 -3.48
C ASP A 114 9.27 5.43 -3.77
N LEU A 115 10.37 4.78 -3.38
CA LEU A 115 11.69 5.38 -3.49
C LEU A 115 12.30 5.23 -4.89
N LEU A 116 12.15 4.08 -5.55
CA LEU A 116 12.74 3.85 -6.87
C LEU A 116 11.83 4.30 -8.00
N TRP A 117 10.59 3.87 -8.05
CA TRP A 117 9.70 4.16 -9.18
C TRP A 117 8.98 5.51 -9.02
N TRP A 118 8.25 5.73 -7.93
CA TRP A 118 7.38 6.89 -7.74
C TRP A 118 8.16 8.21 -7.83
N ARG A 119 9.25 8.36 -7.09
CA ARG A 119 10.07 9.58 -7.08
C ARG A 119 10.72 9.89 -8.43
N ASN A 120 10.89 8.92 -9.31
CA ASN A 120 11.59 9.07 -10.58
C ASN A 120 10.66 9.15 -11.79
N THR A 121 9.44 8.61 -11.71
CA THR A 121 8.50 8.64 -12.82
C THR A 121 7.88 10.03 -13.03
N LYS A 122 7.56 10.35 -14.29
CA LYS A 122 6.75 11.53 -14.61
C LYS A 122 5.26 11.30 -14.38
N ARG A 123 4.82 10.03 -14.31
CA ARG A 123 3.40 9.65 -14.23
C ARG A 123 2.67 10.20 -13.01
N ILE A 124 3.37 10.35 -11.89
CA ILE A 124 2.78 10.84 -10.64
C ILE A 124 2.74 12.38 -10.56
N ARG A 125 3.39 13.07 -11.47
CA ARG A 125 3.46 14.53 -11.40
C ARG A 125 2.17 15.13 -11.92
N PHE A 126 1.68 16.14 -11.21
CA PHE A 126 0.57 16.95 -11.69
C PHE A 126 1.04 17.79 -12.88
N SER A 127 0.18 17.98 -13.89
CA SER A 127 0.48 18.78 -15.07
C SER A 127 0.91 20.21 -14.72
N PHE A 128 0.32 20.76 -13.67
CA PHE A 128 0.60 22.08 -13.13
C PHE A 128 1.91 22.16 -12.31
N ILE A 129 2.44 21.02 -11.84
CA ILE A 129 3.66 20.93 -11.02
C ILE A 129 4.58 19.88 -11.65
N PRO A 130 5.21 20.16 -12.79
CA PRO A 130 6.02 19.16 -13.51
C PRO A 130 7.41 18.93 -12.90
N GLU A 131 7.87 19.82 -12.01
CA GLU A 131 9.24 19.81 -11.50
C GLU A 131 9.48 18.65 -10.52
N LYS A 132 10.45 17.80 -10.89
CA LYS A 132 10.84 16.61 -10.12
C LYS A 132 11.20 16.93 -8.66
N GLN A 133 11.83 18.05 -8.40
CA GLN A 133 12.34 18.42 -7.09
C GLN A 133 11.26 18.47 -5.99
N PHE A 134 10.01 18.79 -6.32
CA PHE A 134 8.91 18.85 -5.37
C PHE A 134 8.48 17.46 -4.86
N TYR A 135 8.82 16.40 -5.59
CA TYR A 135 8.42 15.02 -5.33
C TYR A 135 9.53 14.20 -4.65
N GLN A 136 10.67 14.82 -4.29
CA GLN A 136 11.83 14.07 -3.79
C GLN A 136 11.83 13.82 -2.29
N ASN A 137 10.98 14.47 -1.51
CA ASN A 137 10.93 14.27 -0.07
C ASN A 137 10.24 12.94 0.27
N PRO A 138 10.95 11.96 0.86
CA PRO A 138 10.39 10.64 1.14
C PRO A 138 9.60 10.56 2.46
N LYS A 139 9.49 11.67 3.20
CA LYS A 139 8.98 11.63 4.58
C LYS A 139 7.62 10.93 4.70
N GLN A 140 6.66 11.28 3.83
CA GLN A 140 5.32 10.67 3.88
C GLN A 140 5.35 9.16 3.63
N HIS A 141 6.22 8.72 2.72
CA HIS A 141 6.38 7.30 2.39
C HIS A 141 7.01 6.53 3.56
N VAL A 142 8.07 7.08 4.16
CA VAL A 142 8.71 6.50 5.36
C VAL A 142 7.73 6.47 6.54
N ASP A 143 7.00 7.56 6.80
CA ASP A 143 5.98 7.60 7.85
C ASP A 143 4.85 6.58 7.59
N SER A 144 4.50 6.34 6.31
CA SER A 144 3.53 5.31 5.91
C SER A 144 4.05 3.91 6.17
N PHE A 145 5.30 3.65 5.79
CA PHE A 145 5.98 2.36 6.04
C PHE A 145 6.00 2.01 7.53
N LEU A 146 6.41 2.97 8.39
CA LEU A 146 6.44 2.74 9.84
C LEU A 146 5.06 2.40 10.42
N ARG A 147 4.00 3.06 9.94
CA ARG A 147 2.63 2.69 10.30
C ARG A 147 2.23 1.33 9.71
N GLY A 148 2.72 1.01 8.52
CA GLY A 148 2.49 -0.25 7.83
C GLY A 148 2.94 -1.46 8.63
N ILE A 149 4.06 -1.37 9.35
CA ILE A 149 4.56 -2.44 10.23
C ILE A 149 3.47 -2.86 11.24
N LEU A 150 2.86 -1.90 11.94
CA LEU A 150 1.80 -2.19 12.90
C LEU A 150 0.52 -2.71 12.21
N VAL A 151 0.16 -2.12 11.09
CA VAL A 151 -1.01 -2.55 10.30
C VAL A 151 -0.87 -4.00 9.88
N PHE A 152 0.26 -4.40 9.30
CA PHE A 152 0.46 -5.78 8.83
C PHE A 152 0.62 -6.78 9.97
N ALA A 153 1.19 -6.38 11.12
CA ALA A 153 1.18 -7.21 12.31
C ALA A 153 -0.26 -7.52 12.80
N ILE A 154 -1.13 -6.51 12.84
CA ILE A 154 -2.54 -6.69 13.20
C ILE A 154 -3.27 -7.55 12.15
N VAL A 155 -3.06 -7.27 10.86
CA VAL A 155 -3.66 -8.05 9.76
C VAL A 155 -3.25 -9.52 9.85
N ALA A 156 -1.96 -9.79 10.05
CA ALA A 156 -1.45 -11.16 10.20
C ALA A 156 -2.10 -11.88 11.38
N ALA A 157 -2.22 -11.23 12.54
CA ALA A 157 -2.88 -11.82 13.72
C ALA A 157 -4.35 -12.14 13.45
N VAL A 158 -5.11 -11.20 12.86
CA VAL A 158 -6.54 -11.38 12.57
C VAL A 158 -6.74 -12.49 11.54
N VAL A 159 -6.01 -12.46 10.42
CA VAL A 159 -6.13 -13.47 9.36
C VAL A 159 -5.75 -14.84 9.88
N SER A 160 -4.69 -14.95 10.69
CA SER A 160 -4.26 -16.23 11.25
C SER A 160 -5.31 -16.82 12.19
N THR A 161 -5.93 -15.98 13.01
CA THR A 161 -7.02 -16.42 13.89
C THR A 161 -8.20 -16.93 13.07
N LEU A 162 -8.63 -16.18 12.06
CA LEU A 162 -9.71 -16.61 11.16
C LEU A 162 -9.38 -17.94 10.46
N MET A 163 -8.17 -18.07 9.91
CA MET A 163 -7.74 -19.28 9.21
C MET A 163 -7.59 -20.50 10.13
N PHE A 164 -7.29 -20.28 11.41
CA PHE A 164 -7.17 -21.37 12.38
C PHE A 164 -8.53 -21.93 12.82
N ILE A 165 -9.57 -21.08 12.82
CA ILE A 165 -10.94 -21.46 13.23
C ILE A 165 -11.69 -22.18 12.10
N ILE A 166 -11.44 -21.83 10.84
CA ILE A 166 -12.05 -22.46 9.65
C ILE A 166 -11.42 -23.82 9.40
#